data_5d03cf675141700a6f9c82c79331190e
#
_entry.id   5d03cf675141700a6f9c82c79331190e
#
_cell.length_a   1.000
_cell.length_b   1.000
_cell.length_c   1.000
_cell.angle_alpha   90.00
_cell.angle_beta   90.00
_cell.angle_gamma   90.00
#
_symmetry.space_group_name_H-M   'P 1'
#
loop_
_entity.id
_entity.type
_entity.pdbx_description
1 polymer ?
#
loop_
_entity_poly.entity_id
_entity_poly.type
_entity_poly.pdbx_seq_one_letter_code
_entity_poly.pdbx_strand_id
1 'polypeptide(L)'
;LKQFDELGPSGEFLMEFSIYDAIQSGFNHLVLITRKENKDFLFNYLRERINSSIKIDVVIQETTNLPIGMTANPKREKPWGTAHAVWCAKDFISDDFAIINADDYYGYNAFKNAANFFNSSTDENNYGLVSYKLKDTLSDFGSVSRGVCKVSNDKLSSINEHLKIERTDGIIKDFDSGNILDEDDYVSMNFWLCRSNFFNYLDSYIEKTMNELENIEKDEIYLPFAAQQLLEDNIISIEVVDSNSGWFGVTYAEDKKESVKKLREFSQSIYPIPLWKG
;
A
#
# COMPACT_ATOMS: atom_id res chain seq x y z
N LEU A 1 14.78 -3.91 10.83
CA LEU A 1 13.48 -3.45 10.28
C LEU A 1 12.98 -4.55 9.36
N LYS A 2 11.72 -5.00 9.51
CA LYS A 2 11.12 -6.10 8.70
C LYS A 2 11.23 -5.85 7.18
N GLN A 3 11.19 -4.59 6.75
CA GLN A 3 11.27 -4.20 5.33
C GLN A 3 12.63 -4.53 4.68
N PHE A 4 13.67 -4.76 5.47
CA PHE A 4 15.03 -5.08 4.99
C PHE A 4 15.42 -6.52 5.24
N ASP A 5 14.44 -7.38 5.50
CA ASP A 5 14.66 -8.81 5.56
C ASP A 5 14.90 -9.34 4.14
N GLU A 6 16.01 -10.02 3.94
CA GLU A 6 16.37 -10.72 2.70
C GLU A 6 15.51 -11.97 2.58
N LEU A 7 14.42 -11.87 1.81
CA LEU A 7 13.46 -12.96 1.63
C LEU A 7 13.60 -13.66 0.27
N GLY A 8 14.12 -12.93 -0.71
CA GLY A 8 14.34 -13.46 -2.05
C GLY A 8 15.51 -14.45 -2.15
N PRO A 9 15.57 -15.27 -3.20
CA PRO A 9 16.58 -16.32 -3.35
C PRO A 9 18.02 -15.79 -3.55
N SER A 10 18.19 -14.52 -3.96
CA SER A 10 19.47 -13.85 -4.12
C SER A 10 19.70 -12.71 -3.13
N GLY A 11 18.93 -12.71 -2.02
CA GLY A 11 19.02 -11.69 -0.97
C GLY A 11 18.18 -10.44 -1.24
N GLU A 12 17.18 -10.55 -2.11
CA GLU A 12 16.27 -9.44 -2.39
C GLU A 12 15.31 -9.20 -1.22
N PHE A 13 14.97 -7.93 -0.97
CA PHE A 13 13.90 -7.54 -0.07
C PHE A 13 12.53 -7.78 -0.69
N LEU A 14 11.48 -7.95 0.12
CA LEU A 14 10.13 -8.19 -0.38
C LEU A 14 9.66 -7.07 -1.32
N MET A 15 9.95 -5.80 -0.98
CA MET A 15 9.61 -4.65 -1.82
C MET A 15 10.19 -4.72 -3.24
N GLU A 16 11.32 -5.40 -3.45
CA GLU A 16 11.97 -5.44 -4.76
C GLU A 16 11.14 -6.22 -5.78
N PHE A 17 10.36 -7.22 -5.34
CA PHE A 17 9.42 -7.94 -6.21
C PHE A 17 8.28 -7.04 -6.66
N SER A 18 7.71 -6.24 -5.76
CA SER A 18 6.69 -5.25 -6.11
C SER A 18 7.24 -4.16 -7.03
N ILE A 19 8.46 -3.69 -6.81
CA ILE A 19 9.15 -2.73 -7.68
C ILE A 19 9.39 -3.35 -9.06
N TYR A 20 9.84 -4.61 -9.12
CA TYR A 20 10.06 -5.33 -10.37
C TYR A 20 8.75 -5.44 -11.17
N ASP A 21 7.67 -5.88 -10.54
CA ASP A 21 6.36 -6.04 -11.17
C ASP A 21 5.80 -4.70 -11.67
N ALA A 22 5.97 -3.62 -10.90
CA ALA A 22 5.60 -2.28 -11.31
C ALA A 22 6.36 -1.83 -12.57
N ILE A 23 7.69 -2.00 -12.59
CA ILE A 23 8.52 -1.65 -13.76
C ILE A 23 8.12 -2.47 -14.99
N GLN A 24 7.91 -3.78 -14.84
CA GLN A 24 7.47 -4.64 -15.95
C GLN A 24 6.06 -4.27 -16.45
N SER A 25 5.25 -3.61 -15.62
CA SER A 25 3.92 -3.12 -15.97
C SER A 25 3.91 -1.69 -16.54
N GLY A 26 5.09 -1.05 -16.67
CA GLY A 26 5.24 0.25 -17.29
C GLY A 26 5.37 1.44 -16.33
N PHE A 27 5.39 1.23 -15.02
CA PHE A 27 5.73 2.30 -14.08
C PHE A 27 7.21 2.67 -14.22
N ASN A 28 7.51 3.96 -14.25
CA ASN A 28 8.84 4.46 -14.59
C ASN A 28 9.44 5.40 -13.53
N HIS A 29 8.71 5.67 -12.47
CA HIS A 29 9.14 6.51 -11.37
C HIS A 29 8.80 5.82 -10.03
N LEU A 30 9.82 5.63 -9.20
CA LEU A 30 9.71 5.06 -7.87
C LEU A 30 9.95 6.16 -6.83
N VAL A 31 8.97 6.36 -5.95
CA VAL A 31 9.09 7.26 -4.80
C VAL A 31 8.96 6.44 -3.53
N LEU A 32 10.05 6.29 -2.79
CA LEU A 32 10.04 5.62 -1.49
C LEU A 32 9.91 6.64 -0.37
N ILE A 33 9.02 6.34 0.57
CA ILE A 33 8.82 7.16 1.75
C ILE A 33 9.40 6.42 2.95
N THR A 34 10.34 7.05 3.65
CA THR A 34 11.06 6.38 4.74
C THR A 34 11.46 7.37 5.84
N ARG A 35 12.15 6.86 6.85
CA ARG A 35 12.80 7.67 7.88
C ARG A 35 14.18 8.13 7.40
N LYS A 36 14.66 9.22 8.00
CA LYS A 36 15.93 9.88 7.63
C LYS A 36 17.12 8.92 7.64
N GLU A 37 17.22 8.07 8.63
CA GLU A 37 18.32 7.12 8.81
C GLU A 37 18.43 6.08 7.69
N ASN A 38 17.37 5.83 6.94
CA ASN A 38 17.33 4.82 5.88
C ASN A 38 17.49 5.40 4.47
N LYS A 39 17.43 6.73 4.32
CA LYS A 39 17.37 7.39 3.01
C LYS A 39 18.51 7.00 2.09
N ASP A 40 19.75 7.24 2.55
CA ASP A 40 20.93 7.04 1.71
C ASP A 40 21.18 5.56 1.42
N PHE A 41 20.91 4.70 2.42
CA PHE A 41 20.99 3.25 2.22
C PHE A 41 20.02 2.78 1.14
N LEU A 42 18.74 3.14 1.24
CA LEU A 42 17.72 2.71 0.27
C LEU A 42 17.98 3.24 -1.13
N PHE A 43 18.36 4.52 -1.24
CA PHE A 43 18.68 5.12 -2.53
C PHE A 43 19.82 4.39 -3.23
N ASN A 44 20.97 4.20 -2.54
CA ASN A 44 22.13 3.53 -3.10
C ASN A 44 21.84 2.06 -3.42
N TYR A 45 21.20 1.36 -2.49
CA TYR A 45 20.81 -0.04 -2.65
C TYR A 45 19.99 -0.29 -3.92
N LEU A 46 18.96 0.52 -4.14
CA LEU A 46 18.09 0.37 -5.30
C LEU A 46 18.73 0.90 -6.58
N ARG A 47 19.53 1.98 -6.48
CA ARG A 47 20.21 2.55 -7.65
C ARG A 47 21.25 1.62 -8.27
N GLU A 48 21.89 0.79 -7.46
CA GLU A 48 22.83 -0.24 -7.93
C GLU A 48 22.14 -1.41 -8.66
N ARG A 49 20.85 -1.63 -8.39
CA ARG A 49 20.08 -2.77 -8.88
C ARG A 49 19.16 -2.44 -10.03
N ILE A 50 18.48 -1.31 -9.95
CA ILE A 50 17.43 -0.91 -10.88
C ILE A 50 18.05 -0.16 -12.06
N ASN A 51 17.54 -0.43 -13.27
CA ASN A 51 17.97 0.25 -14.49
C ASN A 51 17.94 1.78 -14.34
N SER A 52 18.93 2.45 -14.89
CA SER A 52 19.11 3.92 -14.82
C SER A 52 17.97 4.71 -15.48
N SER A 53 17.18 4.09 -16.35
CA SER A 53 16.00 4.72 -16.96
C SER A 53 14.83 4.94 -15.98
N ILE A 54 14.82 4.22 -14.86
CA ILE A 54 13.82 4.39 -13.81
C ILE A 54 14.25 5.53 -12.88
N LYS A 55 13.38 6.52 -12.74
CA LYS A 55 13.58 7.60 -11.77
C LYS A 55 13.35 7.05 -10.35
N ILE A 56 14.26 7.36 -9.42
CA ILE A 56 14.15 6.96 -8.01
C ILE A 56 14.32 8.20 -7.15
N ASP A 57 13.30 8.49 -6.34
CA ASP A 57 13.34 9.48 -5.28
C ASP A 57 13.10 8.81 -3.92
N VAL A 58 13.82 9.27 -2.89
CA VAL A 58 13.61 8.83 -1.51
C VAL A 58 13.24 10.01 -0.65
N VAL A 59 12.00 9.99 -0.18
CA VAL A 59 11.37 11.06 0.59
C VAL A 59 11.40 10.72 2.08
N ILE A 60 11.65 11.71 2.91
CA ILE A 60 11.67 11.53 4.36
C ILE A 60 10.32 11.98 4.93
N GLN A 61 9.68 11.11 5.69
CA GLN A 61 8.55 11.48 6.53
C GLN A 61 9.07 11.96 7.89
N GLU A 62 9.08 13.27 8.10
CA GLU A 62 9.45 13.88 9.38
C GLU A 62 8.21 14.42 10.10
N THR A 63 8.22 14.38 11.44
CA THR A 63 7.12 14.94 12.26
C THR A 63 7.02 16.45 12.17
N THR A 64 8.06 17.11 11.68
CA THR A 64 8.16 18.56 11.46
C THR A 64 7.70 18.99 10.06
N ASN A 65 7.54 18.07 9.13
CA ASN A 65 7.03 18.36 7.79
C ASN A 65 5.50 18.47 7.85
N LEU A 66 4.98 19.68 7.89
CA LEU A 66 3.58 19.98 8.11
C LEU A 66 3.06 20.99 7.08
N PRO A 67 1.74 21.06 6.84
CA PRO A 67 1.13 22.11 6.06
C PRO A 67 1.51 23.50 6.54
N ILE A 68 1.47 24.47 5.63
CA ILE A 68 1.83 25.88 5.92
C ILE A 68 0.93 26.42 7.04
N GLY A 69 1.56 27.05 8.04
CA GLY A 69 0.87 27.64 9.18
C GLY A 69 0.70 26.70 10.39
N MET A 70 1.02 25.42 10.24
CA MET A 70 1.00 24.47 11.36
C MET A 70 2.34 24.44 12.10
N THR A 71 2.29 24.18 13.39
CA THR A 71 3.50 24.10 14.24
C THR A 71 3.66 22.67 14.76
N ALA A 72 4.85 22.13 14.59
CA ALA A 72 5.16 20.79 15.07
C ALA A 72 5.14 20.72 16.60
N ASN A 73 4.53 19.68 17.14
CA ASN A 73 4.61 19.39 18.57
C ASN A 73 6.00 18.77 18.87
N PRO A 74 6.84 19.42 19.69
CA PRO A 74 8.19 18.94 19.98
C PRO A 74 8.23 17.61 20.74
N LYS A 75 7.12 17.18 21.31
CA LYS A 75 7.01 15.89 22.02
C LYS A 75 6.59 14.74 21.10
N ARG A 76 6.22 15.03 19.85
CA ARG A 76 5.80 13.99 18.93
C ARG A 76 7.00 13.26 18.34
N GLU A 77 7.12 11.99 18.63
CA GLU A 77 8.12 11.08 18.06
C GLU A 77 7.52 10.15 16.99
N LYS A 78 6.19 9.89 17.08
CA LYS A 78 5.48 8.98 16.19
C LYS A 78 5.21 9.66 14.83
N PRO A 79 5.44 8.98 13.69
CA PRO A 79 5.01 9.48 12.38
C PRO A 79 3.51 9.82 12.36
N TRP A 80 3.10 10.73 11.48
CA TRP A 80 1.72 11.20 11.38
C TRP A 80 0.76 10.21 10.69
N GLY A 81 1.24 9.04 10.27
CA GLY A 81 0.45 8.01 9.61
C GLY A 81 0.59 8.01 8.09
N THR A 82 -0.16 7.12 7.44
CA THR A 82 0.02 6.80 6.01
C THR A 82 -0.46 7.91 5.06
N ALA A 83 -1.50 8.67 5.41
CA ALA A 83 -1.91 9.81 4.59
C ALA A 83 -0.85 10.90 4.56
N HIS A 84 -0.24 11.21 5.70
CA HIS A 84 0.86 12.16 5.78
C HIS A 84 2.12 11.66 5.07
N ALA A 85 2.40 10.35 5.13
CA ALA A 85 3.51 9.77 4.38
C ALA A 85 3.36 10.05 2.88
N VAL A 86 2.19 9.77 2.31
CA VAL A 86 1.90 10.06 0.90
C VAL A 86 1.99 11.56 0.62
N TRP A 87 1.44 12.39 1.47
CA TRP A 87 1.50 13.85 1.33
C TRP A 87 2.94 14.38 1.27
N CYS A 88 3.88 13.79 2.00
CA CYS A 88 5.29 14.18 1.94
C CYS A 88 5.91 13.98 0.53
N ALA A 89 5.30 13.14 -0.32
CA ALA A 89 5.77 12.88 -1.67
C ALA A 89 5.22 13.87 -2.72
N LYS A 90 4.37 14.82 -2.35
CA LYS A 90 3.66 15.70 -3.28
C LYS A 90 4.55 16.47 -4.26
N ASP A 91 5.71 16.93 -3.82
CA ASP A 91 6.62 17.71 -4.66
C ASP A 91 7.46 16.84 -5.63
N PHE A 92 7.33 15.52 -5.54
CA PHE A 92 8.06 14.55 -6.36
C PHE A 92 7.19 13.90 -7.44
N ILE A 93 5.86 13.95 -7.29
CA ILE A 93 4.90 13.26 -8.14
C ILE A 93 4.02 14.28 -8.86
N SER A 94 4.04 14.26 -10.18
CA SER A 94 3.23 15.14 -11.04
C SER A 94 2.18 14.40 -11.88
N ASP A 95 2.34 13.09 -11.99
CA ASP A 95 1.49 12.22 -12.81
C ASP A 95 0.57 11.36 -11.93
N ASP A 96 -0.29 10.58 -12.54
CA ASP A 96 -1.08 9.55 -11.87
C ASP A 96 -0.14 8.51 -11.24
N PHE A 97 -0.50 7.99 -10.07
CA PHE A 97 0.40 7.14 -9.30
C PHE A 97 -0.31 6.04 -8.52
N ALA A 98 0.42 4.99 -8.23
CA ALA A 98 -0.01 3.92 -7.34
C ALA A 98 0.67 4.03 -5.98
N ILE A 99 -0.06 3.65 -4.92
CA ILE A 99 0.45 3.59 -3.54
C ILE A 99 0.38 2.14 -3.09
N ILE A 100 1.49 1.63 -2.53
CA ILE A 100 1.58 0.29 -1.93
C ILE A 100 2.35 0.34 -0.62
N ASN A 101 2.20 -0.69 0.19
CA ASN A 101 3.05 -0.92 1.35
C ASN A 101 4.37 -1.57 0.91
N ALA A 102 5.47 -1.21 1.55
CA ALA A 102 6.80 -1.72 1.22
C ALA A 102 7.08 -3.14 1.76
N ASP A 103 6.25 -3.63 2.66
CA ASP A 103 6.40 -4.93 3.36
C ASP A 103 5.39 -5.99 2.91
N ASP A 104 4.72 -5.73 1.77
CA ASP A 104 3.73 -6.61 1.17
C ASP A 104 4.15 -7.08 -0.23
N TYR A 105 3.78 -8.32 -0.58
CA TYR A 105 3.85 -8.86 -1.93
C TYR A 105 2.47 -8.79 -2.58
N TYR A 106 2.40 -8.17 -3.75
CA TYR A 106 1.14 -7.90 -4.46
C TYR A 106 0.92 -8.76 -5.71
N GLY A 107 1.99 -9.25 -6.32
CA GLY A 107 1.97 -10.08 -7.53
C GLY A 107 1.82 -9.32 -8.83
N TYR A 108 2.39 -9.89 -9.89
CA TYR A 108 2.52 -9.25 -11.20
C TYR A 108 1.18 -8.80 -11.82
N ASN A 109 0.13 -9.64 -11.76
CA ASN A 109 -1.14 -9.28 -12.37
C ASN A 109 -1.79 -8.05 -11.71
N ALA A 110 -1.58 -7.85 -10.40
CA ALA A 110 -2.06 -6.67 -9.69
C ALA A 110 -1.50 -5.38 -10.30
N PHE A 111 -0.19 -5.32 -10.56
CA PHE A 111 0.46 -4.16 -11.21
C PHE A 111 0.04 -4.01 -12.67
N LYS A 112 -0.11 -5.11 -13.41
CA LYS A 112 -0.62 -5.08 -14.77
C LYS A 112 -2.04 -4.53 -14.83
N ASN A 113 -2.92 -4.95 -13.92
CA ASN A 113 -4.29 -4.45 -13.84
C ASN A 113 -4.33 -2.99 -13.38
N ALA A 114 -3.44 -2.58 -12.48
CA ALA A 114 -3.25 -1.18 -12.10
C ALA A 114 -2.85 -0.30 -13.31
N ALA A 115 -1.89 -0.75 -14.13
CA ALA A 115 -1.50 -0.05 -15.35
C ALA A 115 -2.65 0.03 -16.36
N ASN A 116 -3.42 -1.05 -16.53
CA ASN A 116 -4.61 -1.07 -17.39
C ASN A 116 -5.66 -0.07 -16.93
N PHE A 117 -5.89 0.07 -15.62
CA PHE A 117 -6.80 1.07 -15.05
C PHE A 117 -6.41 2.48 -15.48
N PHE A 118 -5.14 2.88 -15.34
CA PHE A 118 -4.69 4.20 -15.76
C PHE A 118 -4.83 4.43 -17.26
N ASN A 119 -4.69 3.40 -18.07
CA ASN A 119 -4.84 3.48 -19.53
C ASN A 119 -6.32 3.48 -19.98
N SER A 120 -7.26 3.02 -19.15
CA SER A 120 -8.67 2.86 -19.52
C SER A 120 -9.50 4.12 -19.37
N SER A 121 -9.08 5.06 -18.55
CA SER A 121 -9.82 6.27 -18.22
C SER A 121 -8.89 7.45 -17.97
N THR A 122 -9.30 8.62 -18.44
CA THR A 122 -8.65 9.93 -18.15
C THR A 122 -9.49 10.78 -17.20
N ASP A 123 -10.54 10.21 -16.59
CA ASP A 123 -11.37 10.90 -15.62
C ASP A 123 -10.55 11.14 -14.33
N GLU A 124 -10.28 12.40 -14.04
CA GLU A 124 -9.50 12.84 -12.88
C GLU A 124 -10.18 12.52 -11.54
N ASN A 125 -11.48 12.21 -11.54
CA ASN A 125 -12.22 11.84 -10.33
C ASN A 125 -12.46 10.32 -10.23
N ASN A 126 -11.98 9.52 -11.18
CA ASN A 126 -12.02 8.07 -11.11
C ASN A 126 -10.70 7.52 -10.57
N TYR A 127 -10.72 7.05 -9.34
CA TYR A 127 -9.62 6.41 -8.61
C TYR A 127 -9.79 4.90 -8.63
N GLY A 128 -8.79 4.15 -8.22
CA GLY A 128 -8.86 2.71 -8.14
C GLY A 128 -8.37 2.15 -6.81
N LEU A 129 -8.90 0.99 -6.47
CA LEU A 129 -8.41 0.16 -5.38
C LEU A 129 -8.18 -1.24 -5.92
N VAL A 130 -6.91 -1.65 -6.01
CA VAL A 130 -6.58 -3.05 -6.34
C VAL A 130 -6.89 -3.90 -5.12
N SER A 131 -7.84 -4.81 -5.27
CA SER A 131 -8.41 -5.61 -4.19
C SER A 131 -8.13 -7.09 -4.37
N TYR A 132 -8.13 -7.81 -3.25
CA TYR A 132 -7.85 -9.24 -3.17
C TYR A 132 -9.07 -9.96 -2.59
N LYS A 133 -9.20 -11.25 -2.86
CA LYS A 133 -10.21 -12.06 -2.20
C LYS A 133 -9.82 -12.31 -0.74
N LEU A 134 -10.77 -12.20 0.16
CA LEU A 134 -10.53 -12.36 1.60
C LEU A 134 -9.82 -13.68 1.92
N LYS A 135 -10.26 -14.78 1.27
CA LYS A 135 -9.66 -16.12 1.44
C LYS A 135 -8.17 -16.18 1.15
N ASP A 136 -7.68 -15.30 0.25
CA ASP A 136 -6.29 -15.28 -0.23
C ASP A 136 -5.38 -14.38 0.62
N THR A 137 -5.94 -13.74 1.66
CA THR A 137 -5.22 -12.78 2.53
C THR A 137 -5.20 -13.19 4.01
N LEU A 138 -5.69 -14.36 4.32
CA LEU A 138 -5.69 -14.89 5.69
C LEU A 138 -4.31 -15.44 6.06
N SER A 139 -4.04 -15.55 7.37
CA SER A 139 -2.89 -16.24 7.91
C SER A 139 -3.31 -17.55 8.55
N ASP A 140 -2.51 -18.60 8.38
CA ASP A 140 -2.70 -19.89 9.06
C ASP A 140 -2.22 -19.84 10.52
N PHE A 141 -1.57 -18.75 10.94
CA PHE A 141 -0.92 -18.62 12.24
C PHE A 141 -1.69 -17.75 13.24
N GLY A 142 -2.81 -17.17 12.82
CA GLY A 142 -3.66 -16.36 13.68
C GLY A 142 -4.57 -15.39 12.94
N SER A 143 -5.27 -14.57 13.71
CA SER A 143 -6.19 -13.60 13.18
C SER A 143 -5.48 -12.45 12.44
N VAL A 144 -6.16 -11.89 11.45
CA VAL A 144 -5.69 -10.75 10.66
C VAL A 144 -6.69 -9.60 10.70
N SER A 145 -6.22 -8.38 10.44
CA SER A 145 -7.09 -7.20 10.22
C SER A 145 -7.21 -6.91 8.75
N ARG A 146 -8.43 -6.67 8.24
CA ARG A 146 -8.68 -6.35 6.83
C ARG A 146 -9.79 -5.32 6.67
N GLY A 147 -9.61 -4.41 5.74
CA GLY A 147 -10.66 -3.54 5.25
C GLY A 147 -11.53 -4.29 4.23
N VAL A 148 -12.68 -4.79 4.66
CA VAL A 148 -13.64 -5.49 3.78
C VAL A 148 -14.41 -4.47 2.96
N CYS A 149 -14.38 -4.62 1.63
CA CYS A 149 -14.96 -3.69 0.67
C CYS A 149 -16.41 -4.04 0.38
N LYS A 150 -17.32 -3.07 0.47
CA LYS A 150 -18.63 -3.13 -0.16
C LYS A 150 -18.54 -2.63 -1.59
N VAL A 151 -18.89 -3.48 -2.54
CA VAL A 151 -18.77 -3.21 -3.97
C VAL A 151 -20.12 -3.27 -4.65
N SER A 152 -20.41 -2.31 -5.53
CA SER A 152 -21.60 -2.29 -6.38
C SER A 152 -21.22 -1.77 -7.77
N ASN A 153 -21.50 -2.57 -8.82
CA ASN A 153 -21.14 -2.26 -10.21
C ASN A 153 -19.66 -1.89 -10.36
N ASP A 154 -18.79 -2.71 -9.81
CA ASP A 154 -17.34 -2.55 -9.77
C ASP A 154 -16.83 -1.26 -9.06
N LYS A 155 -17.72 -0.56 -8.37
CA LYS A 155 -17.37 0.62 -7.59
C LYS A 155 -17.43 0.35 -6.09
N LEU A 156 -16.46 0.90 -5.39
CA LEU A 156 -16.40 0.87 -3.94
C LEU A 156 -17.51 1.75 -3.37
N SER A 157 -18.29 1.21 -2.44
CA SER A 157 -19.29 1.96 -1.69
C SER A 157 -18.80 2.30 -0.28
N SER A 158 -18.06 1.38 0.35
CA SER A 158 -17.41 1.61 1.66
C SER A 158 -16.35 0.54 1.93
N ILE A 159 -15.45 0.85 2.85
CA ILE A 159 -14.50 -0.10 3.45
C ILE A 159 -14.85 -0.21 4.93
N ASN A 160 -15.04 -1.43 5.41
CA ASN A 160 -15.29 -1.71 6.82
C ASN A 160 -14.08 -2.45 7.40
N GLU A 161 -13.43 -1.86 8.38
CA GLU A 161 -12.29 -2.48 9.04
C GLU A 161 -12.75 -3.56 10.01
N HIS A 162 -12.22 -4.77 9.84
CA HIS A 162 -12.43 -5.92 10.69
C HIS A 162 -11.08 -6.32 11.31
N LEU A 163 -10.96 -6.23 12.63
CA LEU A 163 -9.66 -6.29 13.32
C LEU A 163 -9.21 -7.71 13.68
N LYS A 164 -10.12 -8.68 13.65
CA LYS A 164 -9.83 -10.04 14.14
C LYS A 164 -10.51 -11.12 13.29
N ILE A 165 -10.09 -11.20 12.04
CA ILE A 165 -10.60 -12.18 11.08
C ILE A 165 -9.78 -13.46 11.17
N GLU A 166 -10.45 -14.60 11.27
CA GLU A 166 -9.80 -15.91 11.29
C GLU A 166 -10.71 -16.96 10.62
N ARG A 167 -10.10 -17.99 10.03
CA ARG A 167 -10.79 -19.15 9.49
C ARG A 167 -10.83 -20.25 10.53
N THR A 168 -12.03 -20.64 10.98
CA THR A 168 -12.24 -21.72 11.94
C THR A 168 -13.31 -22.68 11.40
N ASP A 169 -13.02 -23.97 11.34
CA ASP A 169 -13.91 -25.00 10.81
C ASP A 169 -14.45 -24.72 9.38
N GLY A 170 -13.60 -24.10 8.54
CA GLY A 170 -13.93 -23.73 7.17
C GLY A 170 -14.73 -22.43 7.02
N ILE A 171 -15.10 -21.76 8.12
CA ILE A 171 -15.86 -20.52 8.14
C ILE A 171 -14.91 -19.35 8.46
N ILE A 172 -15.02 -18.27 7.67
CA ILE A 172 -14.30 -17.03 7.95
C ILE A 172 -15.16 -16.14 8.83
N LYS A 173 -14.64 -15.73 9.97
CA LYS A 173 -15.38 -14.95 10.96
C LYS A 173 -14.52 -13.82 11.52
N ASP A 174 -15.14 -12.66 11.70
CA ASP A 174 -14.60 -11.61 12.54
C ASP A 174 -15.00 -11.88 14.01
N PHE A 175 -14.02 -12.14 14.84
CA PHE A 175 -14.24 -12.50 16.25
C PHE A 175 -14.61 -11.30 17.14
N ASP A 176 -14.38 -10.07 16.69
CA ASP A 176 -14.76 -8.89 17.45
C ASP A 176 -16.22 -8.51 17.23
N SER A 177 -16.69 -8.55 15.98
CA SER A 177 -18.09 -8.26 15.65
C SER A 177 -19.00 -9.50 15.69
N GLY A 178 -18.42 -10.70 15.57
CA GLY A 178 -19.16 -11.96 15.45
C GLY A 178 -19.69 -12.23 14.05
N ASN A 179 -19.42 -11.37 13.07
CA ASN A 179 -19.91 -11.51 11.70
C ASN A 179 -19.21 -12.65 10.96
N ILE A 180 -19.98 -13.40 10.18
CA ILE A 180 -19.46 -14.33 9.17
C ILE A 180 -19.20 -13.51 7.92
N LEU A 181 -18.03 -13.70 7.32
CA LEU A 181 -17.58 -13.02 6.11
C LEU A 181 -17.54 -14.03 4.95
N ASP A 182 -17.84 -13.53 3.75
CA ASP A 182 -17.73 -14.34 2.53
C ASP A 182 -16.27 -14.46 2.13
N GLU A 183 -15.84 -15.67 1.76
CA GLU A 183 -14.46 -15.92 1.34
C GLU A 183 -14.10 -15.19 0.05
N ASP A 184 -15.10 -14.87 -0.78
CA ASP A 184 -14.96 -14.12 -2.03
C ASP A 184 -15.17 -12.61 -1.87
N ASP A 185 -15.39 -12.10 -0.66
CA ASP A 185 -15.39 -10.66 -0.39
C ASP A 185 -14.06 -10.03 -0.84
N TYR A 186 -14.15 -8.85 -1.43
CA TYR A 186 -12.98 -8.05 -1.73
C TYR A 186 -12.45 -7.36 -0.47
N VAL A 187 -11.13 -7.35 -0.33
CA VAL A 187 -10.44 -6.65 0.76
C VAL A 187 -9.37 -5.71 0.24
N SER A 188 -9.21 -4.58 0.92
CA SER A 188 -8.13 -3.65 0.70
C SER A 188 -6.84 -4.15 1.34
N MET A 189 -5.77 -4.16 0.54
CA MET A 189 -4.40 -4.38 1.01
C MET A 189 -3.55 -3.12 0.78
N ASN A 190 -4.17 -1.93 0.81
CA ASN A 190 -3.53 -0.63 0.59
C ASN A 190 -2.86 -0.45 -0.78
N PHE A 191 -3.40 -1.08 -1.82
CA PHE A 191 -2.95 -0.82 -3.18
C PHE A 191 -3.91 0.17 -3.86
N TRP A 192 -3.61 1.45 -3.73
CA TRP A 192 -4.42 2.54 -4.24
C TRP A 192 -3.92 3.06 -5.58
N LEU A 193 -4.83 3.43 -6.47
CA LEU A 193 -4.57 4.03 -7.77
C LEU A 193 -5.13 5.45 -7.73
N CYS A 194 -4.25 6.44 -7.69
CA CYS A 194 -4.59 7.83 -7.47
C CYS A 194 -4.29 8.68 -8.71
N ARG A 195 -5.14 9.67 -8.95
CA ARG A 195 -4.88 10.74 -9.91
C ARG A 195 -3.97 11.80 -9.29
N SER A 196 -3.26 12.53 -10.13
CA SER A 196 -2.30 13.56 -9.68
C SER A 196 -2.95 14.64 -8.80
N ASN A 197 -4.25 14.91 -9.00
CA ASN A 197 -5.02 15.87 -8.21
C ASN A 197 -5.26 15.44 -6.74
N PHE A 198 -4.94 14.19 -6.37
CA PHE A 198 -5.12 13.67 -5.00
C PHE A 198 -4.38 14.51 -3.95
N PHE A 199 -3.22 15.05 -4.31
CA PHE A 199 -2.44 15.90 -3.39
C PHE A 199 -3.16 17.19 -3.00
N ASN A 200 -4.00 17.76 -3.90
CA ASN A 200 -4.82 18.94 -3.59
C ASN A 200 -5.84 18.63 -2.50
N TYR A 201 -6.40 17.43 -2.52
CA TYR A 201 -7.34 16.97 -1.48
C TYR A 201 -6.62 16.63 -0.18
N LEU A 202 -5.43 16.00 -0.25
CA LEU A 202 -4.65 15.65 0.92
C LEU A 202 -4.18 16.89 1.70
N ASP A 203 -3.84 18.00 1.04
CA ASP A 203 -3.46 19.24 1.73
C ASP A 203 -4.58 19.68 2.70
N SER A 204 -5.81 19.80 2.19
CA SER A 204 -6.96 20.22 3.00
C SER A 204 -7.37 19.17 4.04
N TYR A 205 -7.31 17.88 3.67
CA TYR A 205 -7.65 16.79 4.57
C TYR A 205 -6.71 16.70 5.77
N ILE A 206 -5.39 16.81 5.54
CA ILE A 206 -4.39 16.75 6.60
C ILE A 206 -4.52 17.96 7.52
N GLU A 207 -4.67 19.17 6.97
CA GLU A 207 -4.86 20.38 7.76
C GLU A 207 -6.08 20.26 8.67
N LYS A 208 -7.23 19.85 8.13
CA LYS A 208 -8.45 19.64 8.88
C LYS A 208 -8.26 18.60 9.98
N THR A 209 -7.78 17.40 9.60
CA THR A 209 -7.67 16.27 10.53
C THR A 209 -6.68 16.56 11.64
N MET A 210 -5.54 17.20 11.37
CA MET A 210 -4.58 17.58 12.41
C MET A 210 -5.16 18.51 13.45
N ASN A 211 -6.08 19.40 13.07
CA ASN A 211 -6.76 20.29 14.01
C ASN A 211 -7.83 19.57 14.86
N GLU A 212 -8.29 18.40 14.42
CA GLU A 212 -9.32 17.58 15.07
C GLU A 212 -8.75 16.44 15.92
N LEU A 213 -7.42 16.20 15.90
CA LEU A 213 -6.79 15.12 16.67
C LEU A 213 -6.96 15.34 18.17
N GLU A 214 -7.44 14.32 18.88
CA GLU A 214 -7.57 14.33 20.34
C GLU A 214 -6.20 14.23 21.02
N ASN A 215 -5.32 13.41 20.49
CA ASN A 215 -3.97 13.20 21.01
C ASN A 215 -2.91 13.46 19.92
N ILE A 216 -2.52 14.73 19.82
CA ILE A 216 -1.53 15.19 18.83
C ILE A 216 -0.16 14.49 18.95
N GLU A 217 0.16 13.84 20.05
CA GLU A 217 1.41 13.12 20.24
C GLU A 217 1.37 11.70 19.66
N LYS A 218 0.16 11.10 19.55
CA LYS A 218 0.01 9.66 19.25
C LYS A 218 -0.90 9.32 18.07
N ASP A 219 -1.94 10.15 17.82
CA ASP A 219 -2.92 9.84 16.78
C ASP A 219 -2.30 9.92 15.40
N GLU A 220 -2.79 9.10 14.49
CA GLU A 220 -2.31 9.00 13.11
C GLU A 220 -3.40 9.34 12.11
N ILE A 221 -2.99 9.86 10.97
CA ILE A 221 -3.83 10.19 9.83
C ILE A 221 -3.67 9.09 8.78
N TYR A 222 -4.71 8.26 8.64
CA TYR A 222 -4.67 7.08 7.79
C TYR A 222 -5.18 7.39 6.38
N LEU A 223 -4.47 6.86 5.38
CA LEU A 223 -4.81 7.02 3.97
C LEU A 223 -6.21 6.47 3.61
N PRO A 224 -6.64 5.29 4.10
CA PRO A 224 -7.98 4.79 3.81
C PRO A 224 -9.10 5.75 4.25
N PHE A 225 -8.93 6.47 5.36
CA PHE A 225 -9.93 7.44 5.83
C PHE A 225 -9.97 8.69 4.95
N ALA A 226 -8.82 9.13 4.41
CA ALA A 226 -8.79 10.21 3.44
C ALA A 226 -9.57 9.82 2.15
N ALA A 227 -9.32 8.63 1.63
CA ALA A 227 -10.04 8.12 0.46
C ALA A 227 -11.54 7.93 0.74
N GLN A 228 -11.91 7.40 1.90
CA GLN A 228 -13.29 7.23 2.32
C GLN A 228 -14.04 8.56 2.42
N GLN A 229 -13.42 9.58 3.01
CA GLN A 229 -14.02 10.93 3.11
C GLN A 229 -14.32 11.51 1.73
N LEU A 230 -13.37 11.42 0.78
CA LEU A 230 -13.57 11.91 -0.58
C LEU A 230 -14.68 11.15 -1.33
N LEU A 231 -14.81 9.84 -1.07
CA LEU A 231 -15.88 9.02 -1.61
C LEU A 231 -17.25 9.44 -1.05
N GLU A 232 -17.36 9.63 0.27
CA GLU A 232 -18.58 10.05 0.96
C GLU A 232 -19.03 11.45 0.55
N ASP A 233 -18.09 12.36 0.33
CA ASP A 233 -18.33 13.72 -0.15
C ASP A 233 -18.66 13.75 -1.67
N ASN A 234 -18.68 12.61 -2.35
CA ASN A 234 -18.90 12.46 -3.79
C ASN A 234 -17.91 13.26 -4.65
N ILE A 235 -16.71 13.48 -4.17
CA ILE A 235 -15.63 14.17 -4.88
C ILE A 235 -14.95 13.20 -5.86
N ILE A 236 -14.77 11.94 -5.45
CA ILE A 236 -14.20 10.87 -6.26
C ILE A 236 -15.12 9.67 -6.35
N SER A 237 -14.93 8.86 -7.37
CA SER A 237 -15.40 7.47 -7.42
C SER A 237 -14.20 6.53 -7.36
N ILE A 238 -14.35 5.38 -6.74
CA ILE A 238 -13.26 4.40 -6.62
C ILE A 238 -13.70 3.10 -7.28
N GLU A 239 -13.01 2.71 -8.35
CA GLU A 239 -13.21 1.45 -9.04
C GLU A 239 -12.46 0.34 -8.28
N VAL A 240 -13.13 -0.78 -8.05
CA VAL A 240 -12.51 -1.97 -7.45
C VAL A 240 -11.90 -2.80 -8.57
N VAL A 241 -10.58 -2.85 -8.60
CA VAL A 241 -9.80 -3.58 -9.60
C VAL A 241 -9.38 -4.91 -9.00
N ASP A 242 -9.83 -6.03 -9.58
CA ASP A 242 -9.39 -7.35 -9.13
C ASP A 242 -7.89 -7.52 -9.38
N SER A 243 -7.15 -7.91 -8.35
CA SER A 243 -5.71 -8.16 -8.47
C SER A 243 -5.37 -9.32 -9.40
N ASN A 244 -6.26 -10.33 -9.49
CA ASN A 244 -5.99 -11.62 -10.13
C ASN A 244 -4.63 -12.22 -9.70
N SER A 245 -4.25 -11.97 -8.45
CA SER A 245 -2.98 -12.38 -7.84
C SER A 245 -3.21 -12.79 -6.39
N GLY A 246 -2.36 -13.64 -5.86
CA GLY A 246 -2.24 -13.85 -4.43
C GLY A 246 -1.48 -12.70 -3.78
N TRP A 247 -1.85 -12.40 -2.55
CA TRP A 247 -1.15 -11.45 -1.68
C TRP A 247 -0.51 -12.21 -0.51
N PHE A 248 0.61 -11.72 -0.01
CA PHE A 248 1.12 -12.08 1.30
C PHE A 248 1.99 -10.97 1.88
N GLY A 249 1.99 -10.88 3.20
CA GLY A 249 2.83 -10.00 4.00
C GLY A 249 3.47 -10.79 5.12
N VAL A 250 4.36 -10.17 5.89
CA VAL A 250 5.00 -10.78 7.05
C VAL A 250 4.38 -10.21 8.31
N THR A 251 3.25 -10.80 8.74
CA THR A 251 2.57 -10.40 9.98
C THR A 251 3.16 -11.14 11.18
N TYR A 252 3.28 -12.45 11.09
CA TYR A 252 3.85 -13.34 12.09
C TYR A 252 5.25 -13.81 11.69
N ALA A 253 6.05 -14.26 12.65
CA ALA A 253 7.41 -14.76 12.36
C ALA A 253 7.38 -16.03 11.47
N GLU A 254 6.32 -16.80 11.58
CA GLU A 254 6.07 -18.00 10.78
C GLU A 254 5.75 -17.65 9.31
N ASP A 255 5.05 -16.54 9.05
CA ASP A 255 4.75 -16.04 7.70
C ASP A 255 6.04 -15.82 6.90
N LYS A 256 7.14 -15.44 7.57
CA LYS A 256 8.44 -15.23 6.91
C LYS A 256 8.93 -16.50 6.20
N LYS A 257 8.79 -17.67 6.83
CA LYS A 257 9.22 -18.94 6.22
C LYS A 257 8.37 -19.28 5.00
N GLU A 258 7.07 -19.07 5.10
CA GLU A 258 6.14 -19.30 4.00
C GLU A 258 6.40 -18.32 2.84
N SER A 259 6.65 -17.04 3.15
CA SER A 259 7.01 -16.02 2.17
C SER A 259 8.29 -16.39 1.39
N VAL A 260 9.34 -16.83 2.10
CA VAL A 260 10.59 -17.29 1.47
C VAL A 260 10.33 -18.49 0.54
N LYS A 261 9.48 -19.44 0.96
CA LYS A 261 9.13 -20.59 0.14
C LYS A 261 8.38 -20.17 -1.13
N LYS A 262 7.34 -19.33 -1.00
CA LYS A 262 6.57 -18.79 -2.13
C LYS A 262 7.46 -18.01 -3.10
N LEU A 263 8.34 -17.14 -2.62
CA LEU A 263 9.27 -16.40 -3.48
C LEU A 263 10.24 -17.30 -4.24
N ARG A 264 10.71 -18.37 -3.62
CA ARG A 264 11.54 -19.37 -4.32
C ARG A 264 10.79 -20.11 -5.43
N GLU A 265 9.52 -20.46 -5.18
CA GLU A 265 8.65 -21.10 -6.17
C GLU A 265 8.37 -20.14 -7.34
N PHE A 266 8.07 -18.88 -7.06
CA PHE A 266 7.84 -17.84 -8.07
C PHE A 266 9.11 -17.52 -8.86
N SER A 267 10.29 -17.51 -8.23
CA SER A 267 11.57 -17.30 -8.90
C SER A 267 11.97 -18.42 -9.83
N GLN A 268 11.30 -19.57 -9.79
CA GLN A 268 11.49 -20.66 -10.76
C GLN A 268 10.57 -20.54 -11.97
N SER A 269 9.51 -19.73 -11.90
CA SER A 269 8.44 -19.68 -12.90
C SER A 269 8.11 -18.27 -13.40
N ILE A 270 8.21 -17.27 -12.56
CA ILE A 270 7.75 -15.89 -12.83
C ILE A 270 8.93 -14.92 -12.85
N TYR A 271 9.81 -14.98 -11.86
CA TYR A 271 10.91 -14.03 -11.70
C TYR A 271 12.26 -14.61 -12.15
N PRO A 272 13.14 -13.78 -12.70
CA PRO A 272 14.52 -14.20 -12.97
C PRO A 272 15.32 -14.37 -11.65
N ILE A 273 16.40 -15.14 -11.72
CA ILE A 273 17.37 -15.30 -10.62
C ILE A 273 18.76 -14.88 -11.15
N PRO A 274 19.41 -13.85 -10.62
CA PRO A 274 18.85 -12.86 -9.66
C PRO A 274 17.72 -12.03 -10.28
N LEU A 275 16.90 -11.39 -9.42
CA LEU A 275 15.77 -10.56 -9.86
C LEU A 275 16.22 -9.41 -10.77
N TRP A 276 17.33 -8.78 -10.44
CA TRP A 276 17.97 -7.74 -11.23
C TRP A 276 19.14 -8.30 -12.01
N LYS A 277 19.11 -8.14 -13.32
CA LYS A 277 20.28 -8.37 -14.16
C LYS A 277 21.15 -7.14 -14.06
N GLY A 278 22.38 -7.31 -13.56
CA GLY A 278 23.38 -6.25 -13.55
C GLY A 278 23.69 -5.70 -14.95
#